data_80c85df7ba9b6d4196d3059551f20a49
#
_entry.id   80c85df7ba9b6d4196d3059551f20a49
#
_cell.length_a   1.000
_cell.length_b   1.000
_cell.length_c   1.000
_cell.angle_alpha   90.00
_cell.angle_beta   90.00
_cell.angle_gamma   90.00
#
_symmetry.space_group_name_H-M   'P 1'
#
loop_
_entity.id
_entity.type
_entity.pdbx_description
1 polymer ?
#
loop_
_entity_poly.entity_id
_entity_poly.type
_entity_poly.pdbx_seq_one_letter_code
_entity_poly.pdbx_strand_id
1 'polypeptide(L)'
;MNSVRQHFKHFILFTLILSFLFMIIQIPFYKGQEYGYQYKHVMTKLKYLSMEKDNSIDVIFLGDSEGKASFDPVTLFHNQGISSYNLCTNFQWSLDTLALTKKMYQYQSPKLVVMETNFFLTALRKRRILLAKYLPIFNYHELYKEYFLYPQSADEWKGFSATNQITPYTGTLDYMTTDNSYYPVDEWTLDYMHQIKEILDQHGTKLLMVSAPNPLNWTTSKHNTLQEWCDQNNVTYIDYNLKPEELNINWLTDSRDGGDHLNYSGSVKFMNVLGKYLQENYELTDHRNDPAYTKWNEDYKSIFGGAQ
;
A
#
# COMPACT_ATOMS: atom_id res chain seq x y z
N MET A 1 59.14 -3.69 23.90
CA MET A 1 58.64 -3.16 22.62
C MET A 1 58.12 -4.25 21.65
N ASN A 2 58.82 -5.36 21.42
CA ASN A 2 58.40 -6.39 20.47
C ASN A 2 57.07 -7.08 20.82
N SER A 3 56.82 -7.38 22.09
CA SER A 3 55.56 -8.02 22.56
C SER A 3 54.31 -7.12 22.29
N VAL A 4 54.35 -5.84 22.60
CA VAL A 4 53.25 -4.91 22.38
C VAL A 4 52.92 -4.81 20.89
N ARG A 5 53.96 -4.75 20.03
CA ARG A 5 53.81 -4.70 18.57
C ARG A 5 53.18 -5.98 18.01
N GLN A 6 53.50 -7.10 18.60
CA GLN A 6 52.94 -8.38 18.21
C GLN A 6 51.45 -8.52 18.63
N HIS A 7 51.10 -8.11 19.86
CA HIS A 7 49.72 -8.09 20.31
C HIS A 7 48.85 -7.12 19.44
N PHE A 8 49.40 -5.98 19.07
CA PHE A 8 48.71 -5.04 18.18
C PHE A 8 48.46 -5.61 16.78
N LYS A 9 49.41 -6.34 16.20
CA LYS A 9 49.22 -7.06 14.94
C LYS A 9 48.14 -8.13 15.04
N HIS A 10 48.13 -8.92 16.11
CA HIS A 10 47.11 -9.94 16.32
C HIS A 10 45.71 -9.30 16.51
N PHE A 11 45.63 -8.19 17.20
CA PHE A 11 44.38 -7.42 17.35
C PHE A 11 43.86 -6.93 16.00
N ILE A 12 44.72 -6.34 15.18
CA ILE A 12 44.32 -5.92 13.82
C ILE A 12 43.85 -7.10 13.00
N LEU A 13 44.62 -8.20 12.98
CA LEU A 13 44.24 -9.38 12.21
C LEU A 13 42.91 -9.95 12.68
N PHE A 14 42.69 -10.06 14.00
CA PHE A 14 41.43 -10.50 14.59
C PHE A 14 40.27 -9.61 14.16
N THR A 15 40.44 -8.28 14.23
CA THR A 15 39.42 -7.30 13.82
C THR A 15 39.08 -7.44 12.34
N LEU A 16 40.08 -7.64 11.48
CA LEU A 16 39.88 -7.82 10.04
C LEU A 16 39.12 -9.12 9.74
N ILE A 17 39.48 -10.22 10.41
CA ILE A 17 38.78 -11.51 10.27
C ILE A 17 37.33 -11.37 10.74
N LEU A 18 37.12 -10.76 11.90
CA LEU A 18 35.76 -10.53 12.43
C LEU A 18 34.91 -9.67 11.50
N SER A 19 35.49 -8.59 10.98
CA SER A 19 34.80 -7.72 10.02
C SER A 19 34.47 -8.45 8.72
N PHE A 20 35.38 -9.28 8.23
CA PHE A 20 35.14 -10.10 7.04
C PHE A 20 34.04 -11.15 7.27
N LEU A 21 34.04 -11.85 8.40
CA LEU A 21 32.98 -12.79 8.77
C LEU A 21 31.63 -12.06 8.93
N PHE A 22 31.64 -10.86 9.53
CA PHE A 22 30.43 -10.04 9.65
C PHE A 22 29.89 -9.60 8.29
N MET A 23 30.74 -9.30 7.31
CA MET A 23 30.29 -9.01 5.94
C MET A 23 29.68 -10.24 5.26
N ILE A 24 30.28 -11.42 5.44
CA ILE A 24 29.75 -12.67 4.87
C ILE A 24 28.35 -12.99 5.42
N ILE A 25 28.14 -12.81 6.71
CA ILE A 25 26.85 -13.12 7.34
C ILE A 25 25.72 -12.20 6.85
N GLN A 26 26.03 -11.02 6.25
CA GLN A 26 25.03 -10.15 5.65
C GLN A 26 24.42 -10.72 4.36
N ILE A 27 25.18 -11.57 3.63
CA ILE A 27 24.83 -12.00 2.26
C ILE A 27 23.39 -12.53 2.12
N PRO A 28 22.92 -13.49 2.95
CA PRO A 28 21.56 -14.01 2.81
C PRO A 28 20.47 -12.98 3.05
N PHE A 29 20.76 -11.90 3.79
CA PHE A 29 19.77 -10.89 4.16
C PHE A 29 19.58 -9.81 3.09
N TYR A 30 20.51 -9.66 2.13
CA TYR A 30 20.34 -8.75 1.00
C TYR A 30 19.09 -9.05 0.18
N LYS A 31 18.66 -10.31 0.12
CA LYS A 31 17.44 -10.71 -0.57
C LYS A 31 16.18 -10.06 0.02
N GLY A 32 16.20 -9.69 1.30
CA GLY A 32 15.08 -8.97 1.94
C GLY A 32 14.80 -7.60 1.34
N GLN A 33 15.82 -6.93 0.77
CA GLN A 33 15.69 -5.61 0.17
C GLN A 33 14.74 -5.59 -1.03
N GLU A 34 14.56 -6.72 -1.71
CA GLU A 34 13.61 -6.85 -2.83
C GLU A 34 12.15 -6.67 -2.39
N TYR A 35 11.88 -6.77 -1.08
CA TYR A 35 10.55 -6.65 -0.48
C TYR A 35 10.35 -5.31 0.27
N GLY A 36 11.24 -4.33 0.06
CA GLY A 36 11.19 -3.04 0.73
C GLY A 36 11.68 -3.07 2.18
N TYR A 37 11.38 -2.00 2.93
CA TYR A 37 11.75 -1.90 4.34
C TYR A 37 10.83 -2.74 5.23
N GLN A 38 9.53 -2.73 4.95
CA GLN A 38 8.51 -3.49 5.68
C GLN A 38 8.25 -4.86 5.03
N TYR A 39 9.31 -5.57 4.70
CA TYR A 39 9.31 -6.83 3.96
C TYR A 39 8.28 -7.86 4.44
N LYS A 40 8.00 -7.95 5.76
CA LYS A 40 7.01 -8.88 6.31
C LYS A 40 5.61 -8.59 5.78
N HIS A 41 5.20 -7.32 5.81
CA HIS A 41 3.89 -6.91 5.30
C HIS A 41 3.80 -7.12 3.79
N VAL A 42 4.84 -6.71 3.05
CA VAL A 42 4.93 -6.90 1.60
C VAL A 42 4.85 -8.38 1.22
N MET A 43 5.65 -9.24 1.85
CA MET A 43 5.64 -10.68 1.59
C MET A 43 4.29 -11.31 1.92
N THR A 44 3.68 -10.93 3.04
CA THR A 44 2.35 -11.42 3.42
C THR A 44 1.31 -11.08 2.35
N LYS A 45 1.26 -9.82 1.90
CA LYS A 45 0.33 -9.39 0.83
C LYS A 45 0.55 -10.15 -0.48
N LEU A 46 1.81 -10.32 -0.88
CA LEU A 46 2.14 -11.05 -2.11
C LEU A 46 1.79 -12.54 -2.01
N LYS A 47 1.95 -13.17 -0.86
CA LYS A 47 1.55 -14.57 -0.66
C LYS A 47 0.04 -14.77 -0.78
N TYR A 48 -0.75 -13.88 -0.20
CA TYR A 48 -2.20 -13.93 -0.36
C TYR A 48 -2.60 -13.61 -1.81
N LEU A 49 -1.96 -12.64 -2.46
CA LEU A 49 -2.20 -12.34 -3.88
C LEU A 49 -1.90 -13.57 -4.77
N SER A 50 -0.83 -14.33 -4.45
CA SER A 50 -0.45 -15.54 -5.19
C SER A 50 -1.45 -16.71 -5.06
N MET A 51 -2.42 -16.60 -4.17
CA MET A 51 -3.52 -17.57 -4.05
C MET A 51 -4.72 -17.25 -4.94
N GLU A 52 -4.77 -16.04 -5.48
CA GLU A 52 -5.73 -15.70 -6.52
C GLU A 52 -5.30 -16.33 -7.85
N LYS A 53 -6.26 -16.60 -8.71
CA LYS A 53 -5.95 -17.11 -10.06
C LYS A 53 -5.07 -16.11 -10.81
N ASP A 54 -4.06 -16.60 -11.49
CA ASP A 54 -3.16 -15.76 -12.28
C ASP A 54 -3.92 -14.89 -13.28
N ASN A 55 -3.54 -13.63 -13.35
CA ASN A 55 -4.11 -12.64 -14.29
C ASN A 55 -5.65 -12.53 -14.23
N SER A 56 -6.23 -12.68 -13.02
CA SER A 56 -7.67 -12.54 -12.79
C SER A 56 -8.06 -11.22 -12.12
N ILE A 57 -7.09 -10.36 -11.79
CA ILE A 57 -7.31 -9.10 -11.09
C ILE A 57 -7.14 -7.94 -12.07
N ASP A 58 -8.22 -7.20 -12.33
CA ASP A 58 -8.20 -6.02 -13.20
C ASP A 58 -7.63 -4.78 -12.50
N VAL A 59 -7.86 -4.63 -11.18
CA VAL A 59 -7.44 -3.46 -10.41
C VAL A 59 -6.63 -3.86 -9.18
N ILE A 60 -5.46 -3.27 -9.02
CA ILE A 60 -4.68 -3.39 -7.77
C ILE A 60 -4.75 -2.05 -7.01
N PHE A 61 -5.06 -2.14 -5.73
CA PHE A 61 -4.97 -1.01 -4.82
C PHE A 61 -3.61 -1.03 -4.11
N LEU A 62 -2.91 0.12 -4.12
CA LEU A 62 -1.66 0.36 -3.40
C LEU A 62 -1.81 1.56 -2.48
N GLY A 63 -1.07 1.60 -1.39
CA GLY A 63 -1.13 2.69 -0.42
C GLY A 63 -0.84 2.21 1.00
N ASP A 64 -1.05 3.07 1.97
CA ASP A 64 -0.83 2.75 3.38
C ASP A 64 -2.13 2.33 4.10
N SER A 65 -2.25 2.67 5.38
CA SER A 65 -3.40 2.29 6.20
C SER A 65 -4.70 2.96 5.76
N GLU A 66 -4.63 4.12 5.11
CA GLU A 66 -5.79 4.79 4.54
C GLU A 66 -6.42 3.95 3.42
N GLY A 67 -5.61 3.52 2.46
CA GLY A 67 -6.05 2.63 1.38
C GLY A 67 -6.47 1.24 1.89
N LYS A 68 -5.76 0.73 2.92
CA LYS A 68 -6.12 -0.55 3.55
C LYS A 68 -7.50 -0.52 4.21
N ALA A 69 -7.92 0.64 4.69
CA ALA A 69 -9.20 0.84 5.37
C ALA A 69 -10.32 1.30 4.43
N SER A 70 -9.98 1.85 3.26
CA SER A 70 -10.95 2.49 2.37
C SER A 70 -11.27 1.68 1.13
N PHE A 71 -10.29 0.96 0.55
CA PHE A 71 -10.48 0.20 -0.67
C PHE A 71 -10.97 -1.23 -0.37
N ASP A 72 -12.27 -1.46 -0.55
CA ASP A 72 -12.93 -2.75 -0.37
C ASP A 72 -13.19 -3.45 -1.70
N PRO A 73 -12.38 -4.47 -2.08
CA PRO A 73 -12.54 -5.19 -3.33
C PRO A 73 -13.85 -6.00 -3.40
N VAL A 74 -14.35 -6.46 -2.26
CA VAL A 74 -15.55 -7.30 -2.23
C VAL A 74 -16.79 -6.47 -2.54
N THR A 75 -16.91 -5.28 -1.95
CA THR A 75 -17.96 -4.31 -2.30
C THR A 75 -17.85 -3.85 -3.75
N LEU A 76 -16.63 -3.58 -4.25
CA LEU A 76 -16.40 -3.18 -5.65
C LEU A 76 -16.86 -4.28 -6.62
N PHE A 77 -16.51 -5.53 -6.36
CA PHE A 77 -16.95 -6.65 -7.20
C PHE A 77 -18.47 -6.83 -7.17
N HIS A 78 -19.08 -6.79 -5.98
CA HIS A 78 -20.53 -6.95 -5.85
C HIS A 78 -21.30 -5.88 -6.63
N ASN A 79 -20.91 -4.63 -6.54
CA ASN A 79 -21.64 -3.51 -7.11
C ASN A 79 -21.34 -3.29 -8.60
N GLN A 80 -20.07 -3.39 -9.03
CA GLN A 80 -19.63 -3.09 -10.39
C GLN A 80 -19.07 -4.28 -11.16
N GLY A 81 -18.86 -5.43 -10.51
CA GLY A 81 -18.27 -6.62 -11.14
C GLY A 81 -16.78 -6.53 -11.38
N ILE A 82 -16.10 -5.51 -10.86
CA ILE A 82 -14.67 -5.26 -11.08
C ILE A 82 -13.84 -6.11 -10.12
N SER A 83 -13.02 -7.02 -10.68
CA SER A 83 -12.07 -7.80 -9.88
C SER A 83 -10.92 -6.93 -9.41
N SER A 84 -10.63 -6.92 -8.10
CA SER A 84 -9.59 -6.09 -7.54
C SER A 84 -8.92 -6.71 -6.32
N TYR A 85 -7.73 -6.23 -5.95
CA TYR A 85 -7.03 -6.71 -4.77
C TYR A 85 -6.36 -5.57 -4.02
N ASN A 86 -6.51 -5.55 -2.68
CA ASN A 86 -5.94 -4.51 -1.82
C ASN A 86 -4.56 -4.92 -1.29
N LEU A 87 -3.49 -4.36 -1.87
CA LEU A 87 -2.10 -4.54 -1.43
C LEU A 87 -1.63 -3.46 -0.45
N CYS A 88 -2.52 -2.56 -0.01
CA CYS A 88 -2.15 -1.55 0.99
C CYS A 88 -1.76 -2.19 2.31
N THR A 89 -0.79 -1.61 3.01
CA THR A 89 -0.32 -2.08 4.32
C THR A 89 -0.24 -0.93 5.32
N ASN A 90 -0.26 -1.25 6.62
CA ASN A 90 -0.06 -0.20 7.63
C ASN A 90 1.34 0.41 7.50
N PHE A 91 1.43 1.75 7.55
CA PHE A 91 2.69 2.50 7.48
C PHE A 91 3.53 2.19 6.23
N GLN A 92 2.92 1.84 5.12
CA GLN A 92 3.62 1.57 3.87
C GLN A 92 4.39 2.81 3.42
N TRP A 93 5.66 2.64 3.11
CA TRP A 93 6.49 3.68 2.50
C TRP A 93 6.56 3.51 0.99
N SER A 94 6.94 4.57 0.29
CA SER A 94 7.12 4.55 -1.17
C SER A 94 8.09 3.45 -1.64
N LEU A 95 9.12 3.11 -0.85
CA LEU A 95 10.02 1.98 -1.09
C LEU A 95 9.28 0.62 -1.04
N ASP A 96 8.33 0.45 -0.12
CA ASP A 96 7.53 -0.77 0.02
C ASP A 96 6.50 -0.86 -1.12
N THR A 97 5.91 0.28 -1.51
CA THR A 97 5.03 0.40 -2.68
C THR A 97 5.76 0.01 -3.96
N LEU A 98 7.01 0.47 -4.15
CA LEU A 98 7.84 0.07 -5.28
C LEU A 98 8.11 -1.44 -5.30
N ALA A 99 8.38 -2.04 -4.14
CA ALA A 99 8.58 -3.48 -4.03
C ALA A 99 7.32 -4.27 -4.39
N LEU A 100 6.14 -3.85 -3.91
CA LEU A 100 4.85 -4.43 -4.27
C LEU A 100 4.58 -4.29 -5.77
N THR A 101 4.79 -3.11 -6.35
CA THR A 101 4.61 -2.85 -7.79
C THR A 101 5.47 -3.79 -8.64
N LYS A 102 6.75 -3.95 -8.29
CA LYS A 102 7.65 -4.87 -9.00
C LYS A 102 7.22 -6.33 -8.91
N LYS A 103 6.74 -6.75 -7.73
CA LYS A 103 6.46 -8.17 -7.46
C LYS A 103 5.05 -8.61 -7.84
N MET A 104 4.06 -7.71 -7.89
CA MET A 104 2.69 -8.08 -8.25
C MET A 104 2.59 -8.67 -9.66
N TYR A 105 3.43 -8.23 -10.59
CA TYR A 105 3.47 -8.75 -11.96
C TYR A 105 3.96 -10.20 -12.08
N GLN A 106 4.45 -10.79 -10.99
CA GLN A 106 4.71 -12.22 -10.95
C GLN A 106 3.42 -13.06 -10.91
N TYR A 107 2.30 -12.45 -10.54
CA TYR A 107 1.01 -13.13 -10.36
C TYR A 107 -0.13 -12.50 -11.15
N GLN A 108 -0.12 -11.19 -11.32
CA GLN A 108 -1.22 -10.43 -11.90
C GLN A 108 -0.72 -9.42 -12.93
N SER A 109 -1.54 -9.14 -13.95
CA SER A 109 -1.28 -8.09 -14.95
C SER A 109 -2.46 -7.11 -14.94
N PRO A 110 -2.55 -6.24 -13.92
CA PRO A 110 -3.71 -5.36 -13.75
C PRO A 110 -3.79 -4.32 -14.89
N LYS A 111 -5.00 -3.96 -15.29
CA LYS A 111 -5.27 -2.85 -16.22
C LYS A 111 -5.07 -1.49 -15.55
N LEU A 112 -5.32 -1.45 -14.24
CA LEU A 112 -5.30 -0.22 -13.45
C LEU A 112 -4.68 -0.46 -12.07
N VAL A 113 -3.82 0.45 -11.67
CA VAL A 113 -3.42 0.63 -10.26
C VAL A 113 -4.10 1.88 -9.74
N VAL A 114 -4.84 1.74 -8.65
CA VAL A 114 -5.39 2.85 -7.86
C VAL A 114 -4.52 3.01 -6.63
N MET A 115 -3.93 4.18 -6.46
CA MET A 115 -2.95 4.43 -5.41
C MET A 115 -3.49 5.46 -4.42
N GLU A 116 -3.72 5.02 -3.19
CA GLU A 116 -4.02 5.94 -2.09
C GLU A 116 -2.78 6.79 -1.79
N THR A 117 -2.96 8.06 -1.48
CA THR A 117 -1.89 9.05 -1.59
C THR A 117 -1.17 9.41 -0.29
N ASN A 118 -1.66 9.01 0.88
CA ASN A 118 -1.06 9.44 2.14
C ASN A 118 0.40 8.96 2.32
N PHE A 119 0.75 7.76 1.83
CA PHE A 119 2.12 7.24 1.88
C PHE A 119 3.12 8.13 1.10
N PHE A 120 2.66 8.83 0.04
CA PHE A 120 3.48 9.74 -0.77
C PHE A 120 4.00 10.91 0.07
N LEU A 121 3.21 11.36 1.05
CA LEU A 121 3.51 12.48 1.92
C LEU A 121 4.20 12.05 3.23
N THR A 122 4.36 10.73 3.43
CA THR A 122 4.97 10.20 4.65
C THR A 122 6.49 10.32 4.59
N ALA A 123 7.08 10.99 5.58
CA ALA A 123 8.52 11.17 5.68
C ALA A 123 9.26 9.83 5.84
N LEU A 124 10.25 9.59 4.99
CA LEU A 124 11.07 8.40 5.04
C LEU A 124 12.10 8.47 6.18
N ARG A 125 12.27 7.36 6.89
CA ARG A 125 13.33 7.24 7.91
C ARG A 125 14.66 6.86 7.24
N LYS A 126 15.27 7.78 6.51
CA LYS A 126 16.49 7.57 5.69
C LYS A 126 17.59 6.79 6.39
N ARG A 127 17.89 7.13 7.68
CA ARG A 127 18.90 6.39 8.45
C ARG A 127 18.61 4.90 8.60
N ARG A 128 17.33 4.52 8.80
CA ARG A 128 16.91 3.12 8.90
C ARG A 128 17.00 2.42 7.55
N ILE A 129 16.58 3.10 6.48
CA ILE A 129 16.68 2.57 5.11
C ILE A 129 18.15 2.33 4.73
N LEU A 130 19.03 3.29 5.02
CA LEU A 130 20.47 3.12 4.79
C LEU A 130 21.07 1.99 5.62
N LEU A 131 20.68 1.86 6.89
CA LEU A 131 21.11 0.75 7.73
C LEU A 131 20.66 -0.60 7.13
N ALA A 132 19.40 -0.71 6.72
CA ALA A 132 18.87 -1.92 6.07
C ALA A 132 19.57 -2.19 4.72
N LYS A 133 19.98 -1.15 4.01
CA LYS A 133 20.71 -1.27 2.73
C LYS A 133 22.12 -1.82 2.90
N TYR A 134 22.88 -1.29 3.86
CA TYR A 134 24.32 -1.64 4.02
C TYR A 134 24.56 -2.74 5.05
N LEU A 135 23.69 -2.87 6.04
CA LEU A 135 23.76 -3.89 7.10
C LEU A 135 22.41 -4.61 7.21
N PRO A 136 22.01 -5.37 6.17
CA PRO A 136 20.67 -5.93 6.04
C PRO A 136 20.25 -6.86 7.17
N ILE A 137 21.16 -7.50 7.88
CA ILE A 137 20.86 -8.35 9.03
C ILE A 137 20.02 -7.60 10.09
N PHE A 138 20.25 -6.30 10.29
CA PHE A 138 19.52 -5.54 11.31
C PHE A 138 18.03 -5.36 11.00
N ASN A 139 17.66 -5.40 9.71
CA ASN A 139 16.25 -5.33 9.31
C ASN A 139 15.67 -6.70 8.93
N TYR A 140 16.44 -7.55 8.26
CA TYR A 140 15.92 -8.74 7.58
C TYR A 140 16.33 -10.07 8.27
N HIS A 141 16.80 -10.05 9.54
CA HIS A 141 17.25 -11.26 10.24
C HIS A 141 16.14 -12.33 10.40
N GLU A 142 14.87 -11.95 10.35
CA GLU A 142 13.75 -12.89 10.41
C GLU A 142 13.19 -13.27 9.03
N LEU A 143 13.83 -12.84 7.93
CA LEU A 143 13.38 -13.11 6.56
C LEU A 143 13.13 -14.61 6.31
N TYR A 144 13.94 -15.48 6.91
CA TYR A 144 13.79 -16.93 6.77
C TYR A 144 12.43 -17.43 7.28
N LYS A 145 11.86 -16.80 8.32
CA LYS A 145 10.54 -17.16 8.84
C LYS A 145 9.46 -16.92 7.79
N GLU A 146 9.57 -15.83 7.07
CA GLU A 146 8.59 -15.46 6.05
C GLU A 146 8.54 -16.48 4.90
N TYR A 147 9.64 -17.15 4.56
CA TYR A 147 9.64 -18.19 3.51
C TYR A 147 8.84 -19.44 3.89
N PHE A 148 8.66 -19.72 5.17
CA PHE A 148 7.91 -20.88 5.67
C PHE A 148 6.47 -20.57 6.10
N LEU A 149 6.11 -19.28 6.18
CA LEU A 149 4.77 -18.86 6.54
C LEU A 149 3.93 -18.71 5.27
N TYR A 150 3.06 -19.66 4.99
CA TYR A 150 2.09 -19.59 3.90
C TYR A 150 0.67 -19.51 4.43
N PRO A 151 -0.22 -18.71 3.80
CA PRO A 151 -1.64 -18.73 4.12
C PRO A 151 -2.22 -20.12 3.88
N GLN A 152 -3.15 -20.54 4.72
CA GLN A 152 -3.83 -21.84 4.58
C GLN A 152 -5.04 -21.76 3.65
N SER A 153 -5.57 -20.55 3.43
CA SER A 153 -6.71 -20.25 2.54
C SER A 153 -6.52 -18.88 1.88
N ALA A 154 -7.19 -18.66 0.77
CA ALA A 154 -7.28 -17.34 0.16
C ALA A 154 -7.95 -16.33 1.12
N ASP A 155 -7.61 -15.06 0.95
CA ASP A 155 -8.19 -13.97 1.74
C ASP A 155 -9.57 -13.63 1.17
N GLU A 156 -10.64 -13.93 1.89
CA GLU A 156 -12.02 -13.64 1.49
C GLU A 156 -12.27 -12.13 1.30
N TRP A 157 -11.56 -11.30 2.06
CA TRP A 157 -11.61 -9.84 1.96
C TRP A 157 -10.68 -9.24 0.89
N LYS A 158 -9.94 -10.09 0.16
CA LYS A 158 -9.04 -9.66 -0.92
C LYS A 158 -8.05 -8.57 -0.49
N GLY A 159 -7.51 -8.70 0.70
CA GLY A 159 -6.53 -7.77 1.27
C GLY A 159 -7.11 -6.58 2.03
N PHE A 160 -8.42 -6.36 1.99
CA PHE A 160 -9.10 -5.30 2.74
C PHE A 160 -9.12 -5.59 4.25
N SER A 161 -9.16 -4.53 5.06
CA SER A 161 -9.19 -4.64 6.53
C SER A 161 -10.51 -4.11 7.09
N ALA A 162 -11.56 -4.92 6.99
CA ALA A 162 -12.88 -4.58 7.51
C ALA A 162 -12.89 -4.48 9.03
N THR A 163 -13.58 -3.48 9.55
CA THR A 163 -13.91 -3.33 10.97
C THR A 163 -15.19 -2.54 11.16
N ASN A 164 -16.02 -2.98 12.09
CA ASN A 164 -17.24 -2.27 12.51
C ASN A 164 -17.00 -1.38 13.73
N GLN A 165 -15.74 -1.20 14.16
CA GLN A 165 -15.42 -0.28 15.25
C GLN A 165 -15.89 1.13 14.88
N ILE A 166 -16.49 1.82 15.86
CA ILE A 166 -16.92 3.21 15.74
C ILE A 166 -16.18 4.02 16.79
N THR A 167 -15.41 4.99 16.33
CA THR A 167 -14.85 6.07 17.16
C THR A 167 -15.19 7.38 16.44
N PRO A 168 -16.15 8.15 16.94
CA PRO A 168 -16.65 9.34 16.26
C PRO A 168 -15.56 10.41 16.08
N TYR A 169 -15.56 11.07 14.93
CA TYR A 169 -14.89 12.34 14.76
C TYR A 169 -15.85 13.48 15.12
N THR A 170 -15.42 14.32 16.06
CA THR A 170 -16.22 15.45 16.57
C THR A 170 -15.58 16.81 16.27
N GLY A 171 -14.52 16.80 15.45
CA GLY A 171 -13.86 18.03 15.00
C GLY A 171 -14.66 18.77 13.93
N THR A 172 -14.10 19.87 13.43
CA THR A 172 -14.70 20.63 12.34
C THR A 172 -14.47 19.92 11.00
N LEU A 173 -15.45 20.02 10.09
CA LEU A 173 -15.32 19.50 8.72
C LEU A 173 -14.79 20.55 7.72
N ASP A 174 -14.43 21.73 8.21
CA ASP A 174 -13.81 22.80 7.43
C ASP A 174 -12.27 22.70 7.52
N TYR A 175 -11.72 21.53 7.12
CA TYR A 175 -10.29 21.26 7.16
C TYR A 175 -9.59 21.54 5.82
N MET A 176 -10.36 21.64 4.74
CA MET A 176 -9.87 22.01 3.40
C MET A 176 -10.03 23.51 3.19
N THR A 177 -9.23 24.29 3.91
CA THR A 177 -9.22 25.76 3.82
C THR A 177 -8.46 26.24 2.59
N THR A 178 -8.73 27.46 2.14
CA THR A 178 -7.96 28.07 1.05
C THR A 178 -6.50 28.29 1.50
N ASP A 179 -5.59 27.56 0.88
CA ASP A 179 -4.14 27.60 1.15
C ASP A 179 -3.38 27.36 -0.17
N ASN A 180 -2.41 28.21 -0.45
CA ASN A 180 -1.53 28.11 -1.62
C ASN A 180 -0.18 27.47 -1.28
N SER A 181 0.01 26.97 -0.07
CA SER A 181 1.23 26.28 0.33
C SER A 181 1.29 24.85 -0.21
N TYR A 182 2.51 24.31 -0.20
CA TYR A 182 2.78 22.92 -0.60
C TYR A 182 3.37 22.16 0.56
N TYR A 183 2.93 20.91 0.72
CA TYR A 183 3.48 20.00 1.71
C TYR A 183 4.84 19.46 1.23
N PRO A 184 5.89 19.45 2.04
CA PRO A 184 7.20 18.97 1.61
C PRO A 184 7.20 17.47 1.38
N VAL A 185 7.75 17.03 0.25
CA VAL A 185 7.94 15.62 -0.11
C VAL A 185 9.42 15.26 -0.07
N ASP A 186 9.73 14.08 0.41
CA ASP A 186 11.08 13.55 0.42
C ASP A 186 11.55 13.21 -1.01
N GLU A 187 12.74 13.63 -1.38
CA GLU A 187 13.32 13.37 -2.71
C GLU A 187 13.38 11.88 -3.06
N TRP A 188 13.61 11.01 -2.07
CA TRP A 188 13.59 9.56 -2.30
C TRP A 188 12.18 9.06 -2.61
N THR A 189 11.16 9.67 -2.03
CA THR A 189 9.77 9.35 -2.39
C THR A 189 9.50 9.71 -3.83
N LEU A 190 9.92 10.90 -4.29
CA LEU A 190 9.77 11.30 -5.69
C LEU A 190 10.49 10.33 -6.64
N ASP A 191 11.71 9.93 -6.32
CA ASP A 191 12.49 8.96 -7.10
C ASP A 191 11.77 7.58 -7.16
N TYR A 192 11.26 7.08 -6.03
CA TYR A 192 10.51 5.84 -6.02
C TYR A 192 9.20 5.93 -6.82
N MET A 193 8.51 7.06 -6.76
CA MET A 193 7.27 7.28 -7.53
C MET A 193 7.53 7.33 -9.04
N HIS A 194 8.63 7.93 -9.48
CA HIS A 194 9.04 7.88 -10.88
C HIS A 194 9.32 6.45 -11.33
N GLN A 195 10.05 5.66 -10.54
CA GLN A 195 10.30 4.24 -10.83
C GLN A 195 9.00 3.43 -10.88
N ILE A 196 8.06 3.67 -9.95
CA ILE A 196 6.75 3.01 -9.95
C ILE A 196 6.00 3.32 -11.25
N LYS A 197 5.90 4.61 -11.61
CA LYS A 197 5.22 5.03 -12.84
C LYS A 197 5.85 4.41 -14.07
N GLU A 198 7.17 4.40 -14.16
CA GLU A 198 7.90 3.78 -15.28
C GLU A 198 7.57 2.29 -15.42
N ILE A 199 7.51 1.55 -14.30
CA ILE A 199 7.16 0.13 -14.31
C ILE A 199 5.71 -0.07 -14.78
N LEU A 200 4.78 0.74 -14.30
CA LEU A 200 3.37 0.68 -14.71
C LEU A 200 3.24 0.96 -16.22
N ASP A 201 3.90 1.99 -16.72
CA ASP A 201 3.93 2.36 -18.15
C ASP A 201 4.50 1.23 -19.02
N GLN A 202 5.59 0.59 -18.58
CA GLN A 202 6.21 -0.55 -19.28
C GLN A 202 5.27 -1.77 -19.43
N HIS A 203 4.35 -1.94 -18.46
CA HIS A 203 3.35 -3.02 -18.48
C HIS A 203 2.01 -2.57 -19.07
N GLY A 204 1.87 -1.32 -19.51
CA GLY A 204 0.62 -0.79 -20.04
C GLY A 204 -0.47 -0.62 -18.96
N THR A 205 -0.10 -0.64 -17.69
CA THR A 205 -1.00 -0.45 -16.54
C THR A 205 -1.24 1.03 -16.30
N LYS A 206 -2.49 1.46 -16.26
CA LYS A 206 -2.85 2.86 -15.94
C LYS A 206 -2.66 3.13 -14.45
N LEU A 207 -2.34 4.38 -14.10
CA LEU A 207 -2.24 4.86 -12.71
C LEU A 207 -3.34 5.88 -12.43
N LEU A 208 -4.06 5.70 -11.33
CA LEU A 208 -4.99 6.66 -10.74
C LEU A 208 -4.54 6.94 -9.30
N MET A 209 -4.29 8.19 -8.98
CA MET A 209 -4.02 8.63 -7.61
C MET A 209 -5.33 9.03 -6.93
N VAL A 210 -5.55 8.59 -5.70
CA VAL A 210 -6.79 8.84 -4.95
C VAL A 210 -6.48 9.17 -3.50
N SER A 211 -6.96 10.32 -3.03
CA SER A 211 -6.95 10.63 -1.58
C SER A 211 -8.30 10.24 -0.98
N ALA A 212 -8.26 9.28 -0.06
CA ALA A 212 -9.42 8.93 0.75
C ALA A 212 -9.79 10.09 1.70
N PRO A 213 -11.06 10.23 2.12
CA PRO A 213 -11.45 11.31 3.01
C PRO A 213 -10.86 11.10 4.42
N ASN A 214 -10.17 12.12 4.93
CA ASN A 214 -9.49 12.09 6.24
C ASN A 214 -9.51 13.49 6.89
N PRO A 215 -10.56 13.85 7.64
CA PRO A 215 -10.67 15.16 8.26
C PRO A 215 -9.68 15.40 9.41
N LEU A 216 -9.03 14.34 9.92
CA LEU A 216 -8.07 14.48 11.00
C LEU A 216 -6.68 14.92 10.49
N ASN A 217 -6.23 14.39 9.37
CA ASN A 217 -4.84 14.54 8.93
C ASN A 217 -4.67 15.15 7.53
N TRP A 218 -5.76 15.33 6.77
CA TRP A 218 -5.67 15.88 5.42
C TRP A 218 -5.67 17.41 5.43
N THR A 219 -4.99 18.02 4.46
CA THR A 219 -4.90 19.48 4.33
C THR A 219 -4.81 19.90 2.86
N THR A 220 -5.17 21.15 2.59
CA THR A 220 -5.04 21.74 1.24
C THR A 220 -3.60 21.74 0.73
N SER A 221 -2.60 21.96 1.60
CA SER A 221 -1.19 21.89 1.17
C SER A 221 -0.78 20.50 0.69
N LYS A 222 -1.32 19.42 1.28
CA LYS A 222 -1.14 18.05 0.82
C LYS A 222 -1.79 17.83 -0.54
N HIS A 223 -3.04 18.31 -0.70
CA HIS A 223 -3.74 18.30 -1.98
C HIS A 223 -2.91 18.99 -3.08
N ASN A 224 -2.48 20.22 -2.84
CA ASN A 224 -1.72 21.02 -3.82
C ASN A 224 -0.46 20.28 -4.28
N THR A 225 0.29 19.67 -3.36
CA THR A 225 1.49 18.91 -3.68
C THR A 225 1.21 17.71 -4.58
N LEU A 226 0.15 16.97 -4.29
CA LEU A 226 -0.23 15.81 -5.09
C LEU A 226 -0.79 16.21 -6.45
N GLN A 227 -1.61 17.26 -6.51
CA GLN A 227 -2.15 17.78 -7.76
C GLN A 227 -0.99 18.22 -8.68
N GLU A 228 -0.02 18.99 -8.15
CA GLU A 228 1.13 19.43 -8.92
C GLU A 228 1.95 18.25 -9.45
N TRP A 229 2.25 17.25 -8.60
CA TRP A 229 2.98 16.07 -9.05
C TRP A 229 2.22 15.28 -10.13
N CYS A 230 0.93 15.11 -9.96
CA CYS A 230 0.07 14.40 -10.92
C CYS A 230 -0.01 15.14 -12.26
N ASP A 231 -0.16 16.47 -12.24
CA ASP A 231 -0.18 17.31 -13.46
C ASP A 231 1.15 17.21 -14.21
N GLN A 232 2.28 17.30 -13.51
CA GLN A 232 3.63 17.18 -14.10
C GLN A 232 3.90 15.81 -14.70
N ASN A 233 3.26 14.75 -14.18
CA ASN A 233 3.47 13.36 -14.61
C ASN A 233 2.33 12.82 -15.48
N ASN A 234 1.35 13.64 -15.85
CA ASN A 234 0.17 13.26 -16.62
C ASN A 234 -0.59 12.07 -16.00
N VAL A 235 -0.81 12.15 -14.67
CA VAL A 235 -1.53 11.15 -13.88
C VAL A 235 -2.86 11.74 -13.42
N THR A 236 -3.94 10.99 -13.56
CA THR A 236 -5.24 11.40 -13.02
C THR A 236 -5.21 11.35 -11.49
N TYR A 237 -5.71 12.42 -10.86
CA TYR A 237 -5.82 12.52 -9.41
C TYR A 237 -7.23 12.89 -8.98
N ILE A 238 -7.74 12.21 -7.95
CA ILE A 238 -9.02 12.51 -7.33
C ILE A 238 -8.81 12.68 -5.83
N ASP A 239 -9.17 13.86 -5.31
CA ASP A 239 -9.18 14.12 -3.88
C ASP A 239 -10.62 14.14 -3.36
N TYR A 240 -11.00 13.08 -2.64
CA TYR A 240 -12.34 12.98 -2.06
C TYR A 240 -12.53 13.83 -0.80
N ASN A 241 -11.48 14.46 -0.30
CA ASN A 241 -11.60 15.48 0.74
C ASN A 241 -12.23 16.79 0.22
N LEU A 242 -12.17 17.00 -1.10
CA LEU A 242 -12.84 18.13 -1.77
C LEU A 242 -14.29 17.81 -2.20
N LYS A 243 -14.77 16.59 -1.97
CA LYS A 243 -16.06 16.09 -2.46
C LYS A 243 -16.87 15.40 -1.34
N PRO A 244 -16.96 16.00 -0.14
CA PRO A 244 -17.59 15.34 1.00
C PRO A 244 -19.06 14.98 0.79
N GLU A 245 -19.80 15.79 0.02
CA GLU A 245 -21.22 15.57 -0.32
C GLU A 245 -21.44 14.36 -1.23
N GLU A 246 -20.48 14.03 -2.10
CA GLU A 246 -20.61 12.86 -2.97
C GLU A 246 -20.54 11.56 -2.18
N LEU A 247 -19.75 11.53 -1.08
CA LEU A 247 -19.50 10.35 -0.28
C LEU A 247 -20.60 10.06 0.75
N ASN A 248 -21.33 11.07 1.21
CA ASN A 248 -22.32 10.96 2.29
C ASN A 248 -21.76 10.25 3.56
N ILE A 249 -20.51 10.53 3.92
CA ILE A 249 -19.86 10.00 5.13
C ILE A 249 -20.45 10.66 6.37
N ASN A 250 -20.92 9.84 7.31
CA ASN A 250 -21.29 10.32 8.63
C ASN A 250 -20.12 10.08 9.61
N TRP A 251 -19.36 11.08 9.88
CA TRP A 251 -18.16 10.98 10.72
C TRP A 251 -18.42 10.58 12.19
N LEU A 252 -19.68 10.58 12.62
CA LEU A 252 -20.07 10.07 13.95
C LEU A 252 -20.18 8.52 13.95
N THR A 253 -20.35 7.89 12.79
CA THR A 253 -20.60 6.44 12.68
C THR A 253 -19.67 5.72 11.70
N ASP A 254 -19.05 6.43 10.76
CA ASP A 254 -18.30 5.84 9.64
C ASP A 254 -16.77 5.89 9.84
N SER A 255 -16.30 6.36 10.99
CA SER A 255 -14.88 6.35 11.36
C SER A 255 -14.60 5.32 12.46
N ARG A 256 -13.46 4.63 12.35
CA ARG A 256 -13.02 3.66 13.35
C ARG A 256 -12.11 4.24 14.45
N ASP A 257 -11.52 5.43 14.22
CA ASP A 257 -10.47 6.00 15.06
C ASP A 257 -10.43 7.53 15.10
N GLY A 258 -11.63 8.15 15.05
CA GLY A 258 -11.75 9.60 15.25
C GLY A 258 -11.40 10.44 14.03
N GLY A 259 -11.69 9.94 12.80
CA GLY A 259 -11.55 10.69 11.56
C GLY A 259 -10.27 10.42 10.79
N ASP A 260 -9.40 9.52 11.27
CA ASP A 260 -8.19 9.12 10.54
C ASP A 260 -8.49 8.07 9.47
N HIS A 261 -9.24 7.01 9.81
CA HIS A 261 -9.60 5.97 8.88
C HIS A 261 -11.10 5.68 8.86
N LEU A 262 -11.60 5.27 7.71
CA LEU A 262 -12.96 4.75 7.58
C LEU A 262 -13.10 3.39 8.28
N ASN A 263 -14.28 3.14 8.84
CA ASN A 263 -14.71 1.79 9.17
C ASN A 263 -15.41 1.14 7.98
N TYR A 264 -15.96 -0.06 8.16
CA TYR A 264 -16.60 -0.78 7.07
C TYR A 264 -17.76 0.02 6.43
N SER A 265 -18.64 0.66 7.21
CA SER A 265 -19.75 1.48 6.69
C SER A 265 -19.24 2.65 5.84
N GLY A 266 -18.20 3.34 6.31
CA GLY A 266 -17.55 4.43 5.58
C GLY A 266 -16.91 3.94 4.28
N SER A 267 -16.19 2.81 4.33
CA SER A 267 -15.57 2.20 3.16
C SER A 267 -16.59 1.84 2.08
N VAL A 268 -17.73 1.23 2.45
CA VAL A 268 -18.80 0.90 1.49
C VAL A 268 -19.31 2.15 0.78
N LYS A 269 -19.56 3.24 1.51
CA LYS A 269 -19.98 4.52 0.91
C LYS A 269 -18.94 5.08 -0.04
N PHE A 270 -17.69 5.09 0.37
CA PHE A 270 -16.56 5.54 -0.44
C PHE A 270 -16.41 4.68 -1.71
N MET A 271 -16.44 3.34 -1.58
CA MET A 271 -16.30 2.43 -2.70
C MET A 271 -17.47 2.49 -3.69
N ASN A 272 -18.69 2.82 -3.25
CA ASN A 272 -19.82 3.05 -4.15
C ASN A 272 -19.55 4.22 -5.11
N VAL A 273 -18.94 5.29 -4.63
CA VAL A 273 -18.60 6.47 -5.45
C VAL A 273 -17.39 6.18 -6.33
N LEU A 274 -16.29 5.69 -5.73
CA LEU A 274 -15.08 5.36 -6.47
C LEU A 274 -15.36 4.27 -7.52
N GLY A 275 -16.09 3.21 -7.17
CA GLY A 275 -16.39 2.10 -8.09
C GLY A 275 -17.18 2.54 -9.31
N LYS A 276 -18.16 3.45 -9.14
CA LYS A 276 -18.88 4.06 -10.26
C LYS A 276 -17.93 4.87 -11.14
N TYR A 277 -17.06 5.68 -10.55
CA TYR A 277 -16.05 6.41 -11.30
C TYR A 277 -15.13 5.49 -12.11
N LEU A 278 -14.66 4.38 -11.49
CA LEU A 278 -13.81 3.39 -12.18
C LEU A 278 -14.54 2.76 -13.37
N GLN A 279 -15.80 2.37 -13.20
CA GLN A 279 -16.61 1.77 -14.26
C GLN A 279 -16.86 2.73 -15.44
N GLU A 280 -17.04 4.01 -15.16
CA GLU A 280 -17.36 5.02 -16.18
C GLU A 280 -16.12 5.51 -16.95
N ASN A 281 -14.92 5.46 -16.35
CA ASN A 281 -13.71 6.08 -16.89
C ASN A 281 -12.64 5.10 -17.34
N TYR A 282 -12.76 3.80 -17.01
CA TYR A 282 -11.79 2.77 -17.37
C TYR A 282 -12.48 1.57 -18.01
N GLU A 283 -11.81 0.96 -18.99
CA GLU A 283 -12.29 -0.26 -19.67
C GLU A 283 -12.13 -1.50 -18.77
N LEU A 284 -12.94 -1.58 -17.70
CA LEU A 284 -12.95 -2.66 -16.74
C LEU A 284 -14.12 -3.60 -17.00
N THR A 285 -13.86 -4.91 -16.93
CA THR A 285 -14.85 -5.93 -17.26
C THR A 285 -15.77 -6.20 -16.06
N ASP A 286 -17.09 -6.33 -16.30
CA ASP A 286 -18.02 -6.87 -15.31
C ASP A 286 -17.95 -8.40 -15.29
N HIS A 287 -17.36 -8.96 -14.23
CA HIS A 287 -17.13 -10.39 -14.05
C HIS A 287 -18.23 -11.11 -13.26
N ARG A 288 -19.32 -10.45 -12.83
CA ARG A 288 -20.33 -11.06 -11.94
C ARG A 288 -20.99 -12.30 -12.50
N ASN A 289 -21.11 -12.38 -13.82
CA ASN A 289 -21.71 -13.52 -14.53
C ASN A 289 -20.67 -14.49 -15.12
N ASP A 290 -19.38 -14.27 -14.92
CA ASP A 290 -18.32 -15.15 -15.39
C ASP A 290 -18.13 -16.32 -14.39
N PRO A 291 -18.28 -17.59 -14.83
CA PRO A 291 -18.06 -18.74 -13.94
C PRO A 291 -16.67 -18.79 -13.31
N ALA A 292 -15.67 -18.18 -13.93
CA ALA A 292 -14.31 -18.12 -13.39
C ALA A 292 -14.22 -17.29 -12.10
N TYR A 293 -15.22 -16.43 -11.83
CA TYR A 293 -15.30 -15.56 -10.66
C TYR A 293 -16.39 -15.99 -9.65
N THR A 294 -16.92 -17.20 -9.76
CA THR A 294 -17.94 -17.72 -8.84
C THR A 294 -17.52 -17.58 -7.37
N LYS A 295 -16.22 -17.82 -7.07
CA LYS A 295 -15.66 -17.68 -5.72
C LYS A 295 -15.84 -16.27 -5.14
N TRP A 296 -15.78 -15.22 -5.94
CA TRP A 296 -16.03 -13.84 -5.50
C TRP A 296 -17.46 -13.62 -5.01
N ASN A 297 -18.43 -14.20 -5.73
CA ASN A 297 -19.83 -14.18 -5.31
C ASN A 297 -20.07 -15.00 -4.03
N GLU A 298 -19.35 -16.11 -3.86
CA GLU A 298 -19.39 -16.93 -2.65
C GLU A 298 -18.76 -16.19 -1.46
N ASP A 299 -17.61 -15.55 -1.64
CA ASP A 299 -16.93 -14.74 -0.61
C ASP A 299 -17.87 -13.63 -0.12
N TYR A 300 -18.51 -12.88 -1.03
CA TYR A 300 -19.51 -11.88 -0.67
C TYR A 300 -20.67 -12.48 0.16
N LYS A 301 -21.22 -13.63 -0.26
CA LYS A 301 -22.30 -14.31 0.48
C LYS A 301 -21.82 -14.82 1.84
N SER A 302 -20.60 -15.33 1.94
CA SER A 302 -20.01 -15.80 3.20
C SER A 302 -19.88 -14.63 4.20
N ILE A 303 -19.46 -13.49 3.73
CA ILE A 303 -19.24 -12.29 4.55
C ILE A 303 -20.57 -11.65 4.98
N PHE A 304 -21.56 -11.56 4.07
CA PHE A 304 -22.77 -10.76 4.25
C PHE A 304 -24.07 -11.57 4.26
N GLY A 305 -24.08 -12.82 3.80
CA GLY A 305 -25.27 -13.64 3.64
C GLY A 305 -25.90 -14.16 4.96
N GLY A 306 -25.22 -13.99 6.09
CA GLY A 306 -25.75 -14.32 7.42
C GLY A 306 -26.50 -13.18 8.12
N ALA A 307 -26.62 -12.02 7.46
CA ALA A 307 -27.21 -10.79 8.02
C ALA A 307 -28.60 -10.46 7.43
N GLN A 308 -29.39 -11.49 7.05
CA GLN A 308 -30.81 -11.32 6.70
C GLN A 308 -31.72 -11.65 7.88
#